data_861822b2e45c5b656db9781167fa190f
#
_entry.id   861822b2e45c5b656db9781167fa190f
#
_cell.length_a   1.000
_cell.length_b   1.000
_cell.length_c   1.000
_cell.angle_alpha   90.00
_cell.angle_beta   90.00
_cell.angle_gamma   90.00
#
_symmetry.space_group_name_H-M   'P 1'
#
loop_
_entity.id
_entity.type
_entity.pdbx_description
1 polymer ?
#
loop_
_entity_poly.entity_id
_entity_poly.type
_entity_poly.pdbx_seq_one_letter_code
_entity_poly.pdbx_strand_id
1 'polypeptide(L)'
;MDELPNATELGHRLRTTMLRDFERLVRSDFEESWGGVTRIDIGRDECPIPAVMGFALRLAGLDCFGPAEKVAWWVPFVREGVRYEVAHQKFGLRLRIAGDGLSEAEIDSRLMLTKKKLISATKVVEKGINNSTDELVNSGDATVVNQHVRLQRAYDYFRDRAVNPTVVEDEHTKIEAGGELGLSGWTFRSGAAVMQLNSTHDVVAAMTAFLSRLEHDLVLALPFAGFDPASEHLLEFIGQRWGLKYERVLGKTGQAKDYLDKLIDVIERGRNTYTHGGFEKGNETTVYAHVPNVGALPIGLSSMRGRSFLSLPNATDVTIRDVFALFDEFDEWFATAVPQASTWIQSGLDVRFDAAFRSLVHSLADEPDNFQHYIDYTMYQEDQAVNMDF
;
A
#
# COMPACT_ATOMS: atom_id res chain seq x y z
N MET A 1 -4.41 -25.31 -6.80
CA MET A 1 -3.93 -24.15 -7.56
C MET A 1 -4.73 -24.14 -8.84
N ASP A 2 -5.76 -23.30 -8.87
CA ASP A 2 -6.55 -23.14 -10.08
C ASP A 2 -5.67 -22.51 -11.15
N GLU A 3 -5.69 -23.08 -12.36
CA GLU A 3 -4.89 -22.55 -13.47
C GLU A 3 -5.44 -21.18 -13.86
N LEU A 4 -4.54 -20.26 -14.23
CA LEU A 4 -4.92 -18.95 -14.77
C LEU A 4 -5.98 -19.15 -15.87
N PRO A 5 -7.13 -18.47 -15.84
CA PRO A 5 -8.08 -18.52 -16.95
C PRO A 5 -7.32 -18.17 -18.24
N ASN A 6 -7.28 -18.99 -19.24
CA ASN A 6 -6.48 -18.87 -20.49
C ASN A 6 -5.04 -19.37 -20.45
N ALA A 7 -4.53 -20.03 -19.36
CA ALA A 7 -3.16 -20.56 -19.32
C ALA A 7 -2.82 -21.44 -20.54
N THR A 8 -3.73 -22.32 -20.93
CA THR A 8 -3.57 -23.23 -22.09
C THR A 8 -3.44 -22.45 -23.40
N GLU A 9 -4.26 -21.43 -23.61
CA GLU A 9 -4.24 -20.60 -24.81
C GLU A 9 -2.96 -19.74 -24.86
N LEU A 10 -2.56 -19.13 -23.74
CA LEU A 10 -1.31 -18.40 -23.62
C LEU A 10 -0.10 -19.31 -23.90
N GLY A 11 -0.08 -20.50 -23.32
CA GLY A 11 0.99 -21.47 -23.55
C GLY A 11 1.06 -21.91 -25.04
N HIS A 12 -0.06 -22.15 -25.68
CA HIS A 12 -0.10 -22.45 -27.11
C HIS A 12 0.44 -21.28 -27.95
N ARG A 13 -0.01 -20.06 -27.66
CA ARG A 13 0.45 -18.84 -28.35
C ARG A 13 1.96 -18.64 -28.21
N LEU A 14 2.51 -18.81 -27.01
CA LEU A 14 3.95 -18.68 -26.77
C LEU A 14 4.77 -19.69 -27.60
N ARG A 15 4.36 -20.97 -27.60
CA ARG A 15 5.00 -22.06 -28.36
C ARG A 15 4.93 -21.89 -29.87
N THR A 16 3.87 -21.27 -30.36
CA THR A 16 3.69 -21.10 -31.83
C THR A 16 4.30 -19.79 -32.34
N THR A 17 4.66 -18.85 -31.47
CA THR A 17 5.19 -17.54 -31.87
C THR A 17 6.59 -17.25 -31.29
N MET A 18 6.68 -16.57 -30.13
CA MET A 18 7.92 -16.02 -29.58
C MET A 18 8.90 -17.11 -29.18
N LEU A 19 8.42 -18.19 -28.60
CA LEU A 19 9.24 -19.29 -28.06
C LEU A 19 9.16 -20.57 -28.91
N ARG A 20 8.79 -20.45 -30.18
CA ARG A 20 8.66 -21.62 -31.08
C ARG A 20 9.95 -22.40 -31.32
N ASP A 21 11.09 -21.72 -31.18
CA ASP A 21 12.44 -22.26 -31.37
C ASP A 21 13.14 -22.57 -30.06
N PHE A 22 12.41 -22.56 -28.93
CA PHE A 22 12.89 -22.96 -27.64
C PHE A 22 12.53 -24.41 -27.37
N GLU A 23 13.51 -25.22 -27.12
CA GLU A 23 13.35 -26.66 -26.91
C GLU A 23 13.73 -27.01 -25.47
N ARG A 24 13.03 -27.99 -24.92
CA ARG A 24 13.31 -28.50 -23.58
C ARG A 24 14.67 -29.18 -23.57
N LEU A 25 15.50 -28.84 -22.58
CA LEU A 25 16.77 -29.55 -22.37
C LEU A 25 16.50 -30.96 -21.80
N VAL A 26 17.05 -32.00 -22.40
CA VAL A 26 16.87 -33.36 -21.92
C VAL A 26 17.75 -33.57 -20.69
N ARG A 27 17.26 -34.30 -19.67
CA ARG A 27 17.94 -34.48 -18.36
C ARG A 27 19.36 -35.05 -18.45
N SER A 28 19.66 -35.87 -19.47
CA SER A 28 21.00 -36.40 -19.76
C SER A 28 22.03 -35.31 -20.07
N ASP A 29 21.59 -34.15 -20.55
CA ASP A 29 22.50 -33.10 -21.02
C ASP A 29 22.86 -32.10 -19.88
N PHE A 30 22.33 -32.32 -18.66
CA PHE A 30 22.69 -31.52 -17.47
C PHE A 30 24.07 -31.82 -16.91
N GLU A 31 24.61 -33.03 -17.16
CA GLU A 31 25.89 -33.49 -16.60
C GLU A 31 27.12 -32.98 -17.37
N GLU A 32 26.94 -32.47 -18.57
CA GLU A 32 28.02 -31.85 -19.34
C GLU A 32 28.35 -30.46 -18.76
N SER A 33 29.65 -30.28 -18.44
CA SER A 33 30.17 -29.00 -17.99
C SER A 33 29.85 -27.93 -19.03
N TRP A 34 29.33 -26.81 -18.58
CA TRP A 34 29.18 -25.63 -19.43
C TRP A 34 30.57 -25.13 -19.78
N GLY A 35 31.02 -25.31 -21.04
CA GLY A 35 32.23 -24.71 -21.55
C GLY A 35 32.29 -23.21 -21.40
N GLY A 36 32.91 -22.46 -22.27
CA GLY A 36 32.97 -21.00 -22.19
C GLY A 36 31.57 -20.40 -22.10
N VAL A 37 31.17 -19.95 -20.90
CA VAL A 37 29.83 -19.37 -20.63
C VAL A 37 29.89 -17.86 -20.72
N THR A 38 29.17 -17.31 -21.68
CA THR A 38 28.90 -15.85 -21.75
C THR A 38 27.55 -15.54 -21.17
N ARG A 39 27.41 -14.39 -20.48
CA ARG A 39 26.16 -13.96 -19.84
C ARG A 39 25.86 -12.50 -20.11
N ILE A 40 24.56 -12.18 -20.14
CA ILE A 40 24.04 -10.80 -20.10
C ILE A 40 23.00 -10.68 -19.03
N ASP A 41 22.83 -9.46 -18.51
CA ASP A 41 21.76 -9.15 -17.56
C ASP A 41 20.50 -8.69 -18.30
N ILE A 42 19.34 -9.00 -17.73
CA ILE A 42 18.05 -8.46 -18.15
C ILE A 42 17.65 -7.43 -17.08
N GLY A 43 17.58 -6.16 -17.47
CA GLY A 43 17.31 -5.06 -16.56
C GLY A 43 15.91 -5.10 -15.92
N ARG A 44 15.76 -4.45 -14.77
CA ARG A 44 14.46 -4.33 -14.10
C ARG A 44 13.46 -3.47 -14.91
N ASP A 45 13.94 -2.56 -15.70
CA ASP A 45 13.16 -1.77 -16.66
C ASP A 45 12.63 -2.61 -17.83
N GLU A 46 13.34 -3.67 -18.20
CA GLU A 46 12.94 -4.60 -19.27
C GLU A 46 12.02 -5.72 -18.77
N CYS A 47 12.23 -6.18 -17.51
CA CYS A 47 11.44 -7.23 -16.86
C CYS A 47 11.27 -6.89 -15.36
N PRO A 48 10.29 -6.04 -15.01
CA PRO A 48 10.09 -5.58 -13.64
C PRO A 48 9.67 -6.69 -12.68
N ILE A 49 8.99 -7.73 -13.20
CA ILE A 49 8.50 -8.88 -12.41
C ILE A 49 9.11 -10.17 -12.96
N PRO A 50 10.30 -10.58 -12.49
CA PRO A 50 10.99 -11.80 -12.97
C PRO A 50 10.14 -13.08 -12.92
N ALA A 51 9.26 -13.21 -11.93
CA ALA A 51 8.38 -14.37 -11.78
C ALA A 51 7.48 -14.60 -13.01
N VAL A 52 7.05 -13.53 -13.70
CA VAL A 52 6.22 -13.63 -14.91
C VAL A 52 7.02 -14.24 -16.07
N MET A 53 8.32 -13.97 -16.17
CA MET A 53 9.17 -14.61 -17.18
C MET A 53 9.30 -16.12 -16.91
N GLY A 54 9.56 -16.51 -15.66
CA GLY A 54 9.59 -17.92 -15.27
C GLY A 54 8.25 -18.62 -15.56
N PHE A 55 7.15 -17.95 -15.29
CA PHE A 55 5.82 -18.45 -15.60
C PHE A 55 5.59 -18.59 -17.11
N ALA A 56 6.01 -17.61 -17.92
CA ALA A 56 5.90 -17.68 -19.39
C ALA A 56 6.65 -18.89 -19.98
N LEU A 57 7.83 -19.19 -19.44
CA LEU A 57 8.61 -20.33 -19.87
C LEU A 57 7.98 -21.66 -19.46
N ARG A 58 7.40 -21.74 -18.25
CA ARG A 58 6.60 -22.92 -17.84
C ARG A 58 5.38 -23.13 -18.71
N LEU A 59 4.63 -22.08 -19.04
CA LEU A 59 3.49 -22.15 -19.96
C LEU A 59 3.91 -22.62 -21.36
N ALA A 60 5.13 -22.27 -21.79
CA ALA A 60 5.70 -22.78 -23.03
C ALA A 60 6.18 -24.25 -22.92
N GLY A 61 6.07 -24.88 -21.77
CA GLY A 61 6.43 -26.29 -21.55
C GLY A 61 7.91 -26.53 -21.24
N LEU A 62 8.66 -25.49 -20.85
CA LEU A 62 10.03 -25.62 -20.40
C LEU A 62 10.11 -25.95 -18.90
N ASP A 63 11.10 -26.71 -18.49
CA ASP A 63 11.32 -27.07 -17.09
C ASP A 63 11.87 -25.87 -16.32
N CYS A 64 11.17 -25.51 -15.25
CA CYS A 64 11.58 -24.45 -14.32
C CYS A 64 11.97 -25.11 -13.00
N PHE A 65 13.17 -24.82 -12.54
CA PHE A 65 13.77 -25.35 -11.32
C PHE A 65 13.93 -24.25 -10.28
N GLY A 66 14.11 -24.63 -9.02
CA GLY A 66 14.31 -23.74 -7.87
C GLY A 66 13.25 -23.92 -6.78
N PRO A 67 13.41 -23.23 -5.65
CA PRO A 67 14.56 -22.40 -5.32
C PRO A 67 15.85 -23.17 -4.98
N ALA A 68 17.00 -22.46 -5.03
CA ALA A 68 18.30 -22.95 -4.61
C ALA A 68 19.09 -21.79 -3.96
N GLU A 69 20.27 -22.06 -3.40
CA GLU A 69 21.11 -21.03 -2.80
C GLU A 69 21.36 -19.87 -3.78
N LYS A 70 20.94 -18.64 -3.39
CA LYS A 70 21.06 -17.41 -4.18
C LYS A 70 20.33 -17.40 -5.53
N VAL A 71 19.46 -18.39 -5.79
CA VAL A 71 18.70 -18.51 -7.04
C VAL A 71 17.23 -18.78 -6.72
N ALA A 72 16.35 -17.88 -7.09
CA ALA A 72 14.91 -18.05 -6.92
C ALA A 72 14.33 -19.10 -7.89
N TRP A 73 14.77 -19.06 -9.13
CA TRP A 73 14.43 -20.05 -10.16
C TRP A 73 15.39 -19.96 -11.35
N TRP A 74 15.49 -21.07 -12.12
CA TRP A 74 16.19 -21.08 -13.39
C TRP A 74 15.48 -22.00 -14.39
N VAL A 75 15.67 -21.71 -15.67
CA VAL A 75 15.13 -22.47 -16.79
C VAL A 75 16.22 -22.69 -17.83
N PRO A 76 16.75 -23.93 -17.95
CA PRO A 76 17.62 -24.31 -19.03
C PRO A 76 16.81 -24.67 -20.28
N PHE A 77 17.32 -24.32 -21.46
CA PHE A 77 16.67 -24.64 -22.74
C PHE A 77 17.71 -24.70 -23.87
N VAL A 78 17.30 -25.30 -24.98
CA VAL A 78 18.05 -25.30 -26.23
C VAL A 78 17.37 -24.39 -27.23
N ARG A 79 18.12 -23.62 -27.98
CA ARG A 79 17.65 -22.82 -29.10
C ARG A 79 18.65 -22.87 -30.25
N GLU A 80 18.18 -23.28 -31.44
CA GLU A 80 19.06 -23.45 -32.63
C GLU A 80 20.30 -24.32 -32.34
N GLY A 81 20.10 -25.43 -31.59
CA GLY A 81 21.16 -26.38 -31.23
C GLY A 81 22.16 -25.88 -30.18
N VAL A 82 21.96 -24.69 -29.61
CA VAL A 82 22.83 -24.10 -28.58
C VAL A 82 22.10 -24.08 -27.23
N ARG A 83 22.82 -24.37 -26.14
CA ARG A 83 22.30 -24.39 -24.78
C ARG A 83 22.26 -22.97 -24.20
N TYR A 84 21.16 -22.66 -23.53
CA TYR A 84 20.91 -21.42 -22.79
C TYR A 84 20.39 -21.72 -21.40
N GLU A 85 20.52 -20.76 -20.53
CA GLU A 85 19.86 -20.71 -19.23
C GLU A 85 19.42 -19.29 -18.92
N VAL A 86 18.19 -19.13 -18.47
CA VAL A 86 17.77 -17.90 -17.81
C VAL A 86 17.52 -18.18 -16.34
N ALA A 87 18.06 -17.32 -15.44
CA ALA A 87 17.98 -17.51 -14.00
C ALA A 87 17.66 -16.18 -13.30
N HIS A 88 16.74 -16.22 -12.33
CA HIS A 88 16.53 -15.14 -11.37
C HIS A 88 17.40 -15.41 -10.15
N GLN A 89 18.41 -14.59 -9.97
CA GLN A 89 19.40 -14.69 -8.91
C GLN A 89 19.33 -13.46 -7.98
N LYS A 90 20.02 -13.51 -6.83
CA LYS A 90 20.08 -12.42 -5.83
C LYS A 90 20.26 -11.01 -6.44
N PHE A 91 20.99 -10.88 -7.54
CA PHE A 91 21.29 -9.60 -8.18
C PHE A 91 20.54 -9.38 -9.50
N GLY A 92 19.46 -10.12 -9.77
CA GLY A 92 18.58 -9.93 -10.91
C GLY A 92 18.54 -11.10 -11.89
N LEU A 93 17.89 -10.84 -13.03
CA LEU A 93 17.75 -11.81 -14.11
C LEU A 93 18.99 -11.87 -14.98
N ARG A 94 19.46 -13.09 -15.26
CA ARG A 94 20.61 -13.36 -16.09
C ARG A 94 20.29 -14.36 -17.18
N LEU A 95 20.69 -14.05 -18.40
CA LEU A 95 20.65 -14.96 -19.53
C LEU A 95 22.09 -15.42 -19.86
N ARG A 96 22.28 -16.74 -19.95
CA ARG A 96 23.55 -17.39 -20.25
C ARG A 96 23.45 -18.19 -21.53
N ILE A 97 24.57 -18.32 -22.24
CA ILE A 97 24.72 -19.15 -23.42
C ILE A 97 25.99 -19.99 -23.29
N ALA A 98 25.95 -21.24 -23.72
CA ALA A 98 27.15 -22.07 -23.93
C ALA A 98 27.77 -21.68 -25.28
N GLY A 99 28.96 -21.06 -25.24
CA GLY A 99 29.58 -20.43 -26.41
C GLY A 99 30.51 -21.35 -27.20
N ASP A 100 30.54 -22.65 -26.92
CA ASP A 100 31.46 -23.58 -27.53
C ASP A 100 31.34 -23.59 -29.07
N GLY A 101 32.41 -23.24 -29.77
CA GLY A 101 32.47 -23.21 -31.22
C GLY A 101 31.85 -21.99 -31.90
N LEU A 102 31.37 -20.99 -31.14
CA LEU A 102 30.79 -19.74 -31.65
C LEU A 102 31.82 -18.59 -31.53
N SER A 103 31.78 -17.67 -32.48
CA SER A 103 32.48 -16.37 -32.37
C SER A 103 31.82 -15.44 -31.37
N GLU A 104 32.56 -14.47 -30.82
CA GLU A 104 31.99 -13.46 -29.89
C GLU A 104 30.81 -12.72 -30.51
N ALA A 105 30.90 -12.30 -31.77
CA ALA A 105 29.81 -11.61 -32.48
C ALA A 105 28.56 -12.48 -32.64
N GLU A 106 28.70 -13.76 -32.87
CA GLU A 106 27.58 -14.69 -32.90
C GLU A 106 26.94 -14.87 -31.50
N ILE A 107 27.74 -14.99 -30.46
CA ILE A 107 27.29 -15.08 -29.07
C ILE A 107 26.46 -13.87 -28.72
N ASP A 108 26.99 -12.65 -28.97
CA ASP A 108 26.28 -11.39 -28.66
C ASP A 108 24.96 -11.29 -29.44
N SER A 109 24.99 -11.56 -30.73
CA SER A 109 23.79 -11.52 -31.57
C SER A 109 22.71 -12.51 -31.08
N ARG A 110 23.11 -13.73 -30.74
CA ARG A 110 22.21 -14.79 -30.24
C ARG A 110 21.65 -14.43 -28.87
N LEU A 111 22.47 -13.91 -27.94
CA LEU A 111 22.03 -13.46 -26.63
C LEU A 111 21.00 -12.34 -26.73
N MET A 112 21.29 -11.30 -27.55
CA MET A 112 20.38 -10.16 -27.72
C MET A 112 19.05 -10.57 -28.36
N LEU A 113 19.07 -11.46 -29.33
CA LEU A 113 17.84 -11.97 -29.96
C LEU A 113 17.03 -12.83 -28.98
N THR A 114 17.69 -13.69 -28.21
CA THR A 114 17.04 -14.54 -27.21
C THR A 114 16.43 -13.68 -26.09
N LYS A 115 17.18 -12.70 -25.56
CA LYS A 115 16.67 -11.70 -24.60
C LYS A 115 15.41 -11.01 -25.11
N LYS A 116 15.42 -10.53 -26.34
CA LYS A 116 14.25 -9.88 -26.96
C LYS A 116 13.03 -10.80 -27.02
N LYS A 117 13.22 -12.08 -27.36
CA LYS A 117 12.14 -13.07 -27.39
C LYS A 117 11.58 -13.35 -26.00
N LEU A 118 12.44 -13.50 -24.97
CA LEU A 118 12.06 -13.68 -23.57
C LEU A 118 11.23 -12.51 -23.07
N ILE A 119 11.69 -11.28 -23.28
CA ILE A 119 10.95 -10.07 -22.90
C ILE A 119 9.59 -9.98 -23.62
N SER A 120 9.55 -10.32 -24.92
CA SER A 120 8.31 -10.31 -25.68
C SER A 120 7.31 -11.36 -25.17
N ALA A 121 7.79 -12.54 -24.80
CA ALA A 121 6.99 -13.59 -24.19
C ALA A 121 6.43 -13.17 -22.84
N THR A 122 7.27 -12.55 -21.99
CA THR A 122 6.86 -11.98 -20.68
C THR A 122 5.74 -10.98 -20.85
N LYS A 123 5.85 -10.01 -21.77
CA LYS A 123 4.82 -8.99 -22.01
C LYS A 123 3.49 -9.57 -22.47
N VAL A 124 3.49 -10.68 -23.23
CA VAL A 124 2.27 -11.37 -23.63
C VAL A 124 1.56 -11.99 -22.43
N VAL A 125 2.34 -12.58 -21.51
CA VAL A 125 1.80 -13.17 -20.28
C VAL A 125 1.34 -12.09 -19.31
N GLU A 126 2.10 -11.02 -19.13
CA GLU A 126 1.67 -9.85 -18.31
C GLU A 126 0.31 -9.32 -18.76
N LYS A 127 0.13 -9.15 -20.08
CA LYS A 127 -1.16 -8.72 -20.61
C LYS A 127 -2.27 -9.73 -20.35
N GLY A 128 -1.98 -11.03 -20.44
CA GLY A 128 -2.93 -12.10 -20.11
C GLY A 128 -3.33 -12.08 -18.63
N ILE A 129 -2.36 -11.93 -17.74
CA ILE A 129 -2.58 -11.81 -16.28
C ILE A 129 -3.41 -10.56 -15.98
N ASN A 130 -3.03 -9.40 -16.52
CA ASN A 130 -3.74 -8.14 -16.27
C ASN A 130 -5.22 -8.20 -16.65
N ASN A 131 -5.57 -8.95 -17.68
CA ASN A 131 -6.98 -9.12 -18.07
C ASN A 131 -7.82 -9.93 -17.05
N SER A 132 -7.16 -10.72 -16.19
CA SER A 132 -7.83 -11.55 -15.18
C SER A 132 -7.59 -11.03 -13.76
N THR A 133 -6.79 -9.97 -13.58
CA THR A 133 -6.40 -9.48 -12.25
C THR A 133 -7.60 -9.02 -11.43
N ASP A 134 -8.53 -8.29 -12.06
CA ASP A 134 -9.70 -7.77 -11.35
C ASP A 134 -10.61 -8.91 -10.86
N GLU A 135 -10.75 -9.98 -11.64
CA GLU A 135 -11.53 -11.17 -11.27
C GLU A 135 -10.85 -11.90 -10.10
N LEU A 136 -9.52 -12.11 -10.17
CA LEU A 136 -8.75 -12.75 -9.10
C LEU A 136 -8.84 -11.95 -7.80
N VAL A 137 -8.65 -10.65 -7.86
CA VAL A 137 -8.75 -9.80 -6.66
C VAL A 137 -10.16 -9.78 -6.09
N ASN A 138 -11.18 -9.70 -6.95
CA ASN A 138 -12.58 -9.70 -6.49
C ASN A 138 -13.02 -11.05 -5.94
N SER A 139 -12.48 -12.18 -6.43
CA SER A 139 -12.71 -13.50 -5.84
C SER A 139 -12.00 -13.71 -4.51
N GLY A 140 -11.15 -12.78 -4.11
CA GLY A 140 -10.35 -12.86 -2.89
C GLY A 140 -9.00 -13.56 -3.07
N ASP A 141 -8.62 -13.96 -4.27
CA ASP A 141 -7.27 -14.49 -4.54
C ASP A 141 -6.23 -13.35 -4.57
N ALA A 142 -6.16 -12.64 -3.46
CA ALA A 142 -5.33 -11.46 -3.29
C ALA A 142 -4.75 -11.40 -1.86
N THR A 143 -3.63 -10.70 -1.76
CA THR A 143 -3.00 -10.33 -0.49
C THR A 143 -2.89 -8.82 -0.43
N VAL A 144 -3.35 -8.22 0.66
CA VAL A 144 -3.20 -6.79 0.92
C VAL A 144 -2.00 -6.60 1.83
N VAL A 145 -1.04 -5.80 1.36
CA VAL A 145 0.18 -5.48 2.12
C VAL A 145 -0.17 -4.68 3.37
N ASN A 146 0.32 -5.12 4.51
CA ASN A 146 0.08 -4.44 5.79
C ASN A 146 0.99 -3.22 5.92
N GLN A 147 0.40 -2.03 5.79
CA GLN A 147 1.11 -0.76 5.97
C GLN A 147 0.83 -0.10 7.33
N HIS A 148 0.16 -0.78 8.26
CA HIS A 148 -0.23 -0.24 9.56
C HIS A 148 0.94 0.44 10.28
N VAL A 149 2.06 -0.26 10.47
CA VAL A 149 3.25 0.27 11.18
C VAL A 149 3.79 1.54 10.51
N ARG A 150 3.79 1.60 9.18
CA ARG A 150 4.25 2.79 8.45
C ARG A 150 3.31 3.98 8.65
N LEU A 151 2.00 3.74 8.59
CA LEU A 151 0.98 4.76 8.78
C LEU A 151 0.91 5.22 10.23
N GLN A 152 1.06 4.29 11.19
CA GLN A 152 1.17 4.60 12.62
C GLN A 152 2.36 5.52 12.91
N ARG A 153 3.53 5.23 12.37
CA ARG A 153 4.73 6.09 12.54
C ARG A 153 4.50 7.51 12.02
N ALA A 154 3.77 7.66 10.93
CA ALA A 154 3.43 8.99 10.42
C ALA A 154 2.49 9.73 11.38
N TYR A 155 1.48 9.05 11.92
CA TYR A 155 0.58 9.59 12.93
C TYR A 155 1.34 10.02 14.19
N ASP A 156 2.18 9.14 14.76
CA ASP A 156 2.94 9.40 15.96
C ASP A 156 3.88 10.59 15.80
N TYR A 157 4.54 10.70 14.64
CA TYR A 157 5.43 11.82 14.32
C TYR A 157 4.70 13.17 14.36
N PHE A 158 3.55 13.28 13.70
CA PHE A 158 2.81 14.54 13.69
C PHE A 158 2.11 14.82 15.03
N ARG A 159 1.62 13.78 15.71
CA ARG A 159 1.05 13.90 17.05
C ARG A 159 2.05 14.45 18.05
N ASP A 160 3.26 13.91 18.09
CA ASP A 160 4.32 14.39 18.99
C ASP A 160 4.63 15.87 18.74
N ARG A 161 4.78 16.28 17.50
CA ARG A 161 5.03 17.67 17.10
C ARG A 161 3.86 18.61 17.44
N ALA A 162 2.63 18.11 17.33
CA ALA A 162 1.45 18.87 17.69
C ALA A 162 1.39 19.16 19.21
N VAL A 163 1.75 18.16 20.02
CA VAL A 163 1.74 18.26 21.49
C VAL A 163 2.99 18.95 22.01
N ASN A 164 4.13 18.71 21.40
CA ASN A 164 5.46 19.21 21.78
C ASN A 164 6.08 20.03 20.63
N PRO A 165 5.52 21.21 20.27
CA PRO A 165 6.03 21.98 19.16
C PRO A 165 7.48 22.44 19.41
N THR A 166 8.26 22.43 18.32
CA THR A 166 9.65 22.95 18.37
C THR A 166 9.66 24.39 18.85
N VAL A 167 10.51 24.69 19.83
CA VAL A 167 10.62 26.03 20.42
C VAL A 167 11.08 27.04 19.36
N VAL A 168 10.35 28.12 19.23
CA VAL A 168 10.66 29.27 18.38
C VAL A 168 10.81 30.50 19.27
N GLU A 169 11.93 31.19 19.15
CA GLU A 169 12.18 32.41 19.88
C GLU A 169 11.46 33.61 19.29
N ASP A 170 11.24 34.63 20.11
CA ASP A 170 10.71 35.91 19.66
C ASP A 170 11.74 36.65 18.81
N GLU A 171 11.32 37.20 17.67
CA GLU A 171 12.14 37.98 16.75
C GLU A 171 11.74 39.47 16.78
N HIS A 172 12.75 40.35 16.98
CA HIS A 172 12.61 41.79 16.87
C HIS A 172 13.48 42.27 15.70
N THR A 173 12.87 42.78 14.61
CA THR A 173 13.62 43.31 13.47
C THR A 173 13.37 44.81 13.35
N LYS A 174 14.46 45.60 13.37
CA LYS A 174 14.40 47.05 13.08
C LYS A 174 14.25 47.24 11.59
N ILE A 175 13.20 47.97 11.17
CA ILE A 175 13.00 48.37 9.78
C ILE A 175 13.43 49.83 9.67
N GLU A 176 14.41 50.09 8.82
CA GLU A 176 14.78 51.46 8.42
C GLU A 176 14.10 51.77 7.09
N ALA A 177 13.08 52.61 7.15
CA ALA A 177 12.46 53.11 5.93
C ALA A 177 13.37 54.18 5.32
N GLY A 178 14.00 53.88 4.18
CA GLY A 178 14.76 54.86 3.40
C GLY A 178 13.83 55.98 2.90
N GLY A 179 14.14 57.19 3.26
CA GLY A 179 13.45 58.38 2.81
C GLY A 179 13.90 59.62 3.59
N GLU A 180 13.65 60.83 3.09
CA GLU A 180 14.06 62.11 3.71
C GLU A 180 13.54 62.31 5.16
N LEU A 181 12.55 61.53 5.58
CA LEU A 181 11.94 61.61 6.92
C LEU A 181 12.58 60.71 7.96
N GLY A 182 13.54 59.84 7.64
CA GLY A 182 14.28 59.01 8.58
C GLY A 182 13.42 58.15 9.51
N LEU A 183 12.25 57.70 9.06
CA LEU A 183 11.33 56.90 9.84
C LEU A 183 11.93 55.51 10.09
N SER A 184 12.04 55.10 11.34
CA SER A 184 12.40 53.74 11.76
C SER A 184 11.21 53.08 12.46
N GLY A 185 10.99 51.80 12.17
CA GLY A 185 9.96 50.98 12.82
C GLY A 185 10.55 49.67 13.34
N TRP A 186 9.78 48.97 14.13
CA TRP A 186 10.12 47.64 14.58
C TRP A 186 9.04 46.67 14.16
N THR A 187 9.45 45.50 13.68
CA THR A 187 8.55 44.36 13.56
C THR A 187 8.82 43.38 14.69
N PHE A 188 7.75 42.85 15.23
CA PHE A 188 7.81 41.80 16.25
C PHE A 188 7.14 40.55 15.70
N ARG A 189 7.84 39.41 15.77
CA ARG A 189 7.31 38.09 15.48
C ARG A 189 7.31 37.27 16.76
N SER A 190 6.11 36.97 17.25
CA SER A 190 5.97 36.15 18.45
C SER A 190 6.30 34.69 18.15
N GLY A 191 7.29 34.13 18.83
CA GLY A 191 7.65 32.71 18.78
C GLY A 191 6.48 31.84 19.26
N ALA A 192 5.77 32.26 20.32
CA ALA A 192 4.59 31.55 20.81
C ALA A 192 3.48 31.44 19.76
N ALA A 193 3.21 32.52 18.99
CA ALA A 193 2.21 32.49 17.92
C ALA A 193 2.63 31.56 16.78
N VAL A 194 3.91 31.53 16.45
CA VAL A 194 4.45 30.60 15.43
C VAL A 194 4.36 29.16 15.90
N MET A 195 4.68 28.88 17.17
CA MET A 195 4.56 27.54 17.76
C MET A 195 3.11 27.05 17.74
N GLN A 196 2.15 27.91 18.09
CA GLN A 196 0.72 27.59 18.06
C GLN A 196 0.24 27.28 16.63
N LEU A 197 0.68 28.07 15.65
CA LEU A 197 0.34 27.84 14.24
C LEU A 197 0.93 26.52 13.75
N ASN A 198 2.19 26.22 14.05
CA ASN A 198 2.84 24.97 13.68
C ASN A 198 2.12 23.77 14.34
N SER A 199 1.79 23.85 15.64
CA SER A 199 1.01 22.84 16.34
C SER A 199 -0.33 22.57 15.64
N THR A 200 -1.04 23.61 15.22
CA THR A 200 -2.30 23.46 14.48
C THR A 200 -2.10 22.71 13.16
N HIS A 201 -1.07 23.05 12.39
CA HIS A 201 -0.75 22.33 11.16
C HIS A 201 -0.39 20.85 11.41
N ASP A 202 0.40 20.60 12.45
CA ASP A 202 0.79 19.22 12.83
C ASP A 202 -0.44 18.41 13.32
N VAL A 203 -1.42 19.04 14.01
CA VAL A 203 -2.71 18.39 14.36
C VAL A 203 -3.46 17.94 13.12
N VAL A 204 -3.60 18.80 12.11
CA VAL A 204 -4.28 18.43 10.85
C VAL A 204 -3.58 17.29 10.13
N ALA A 205 -2.24 17.32 10.12
CA ALA A 205 -1.44 16.25 9.55
C ALA A 205 -1.61 14.93 10.34
N ALA A 206 -1.59 14.99 11.68
CA ALA A 206 -1.84 13.84 12.55
C ALA A 206 -3.24 13.23 12.32
N MET A 207 -4.29 14.07 12.27
CA MET A 207 -5.65 13.62 11.97
C MET A 207 -5.73 12.93 10.61
N THR A 208 -5.06 13.48 9.60
CA THR A 208 -5.03 12.90 8.25
C THR A 208 -4.30 11.55 8.24
N ALA A 209 -3.18 11.43 8.97
CA ALA A 209 -2.42 10.19 9.10
C ALA A 209 -3.22 9.12 9.86
N PHE A 210 -3.88 9.50 10.96
CA PHE A 210 -4.78 8.61 11.71
C PHE A 210 -5.89 8.04 10.82
N LEU A 211 -6.59 8.89 10.07
CA LEU A 211 -7.67 8.47 9.20
C LEU A 211 -7.20 7.60 8.05
N SER A 212 -6.02 7.87 7.50
CA SER A 212 -5.41 7.02 6.48
C SER A 212 -5.06 5.64 7.04
N ARG A 213 -4.55 5.57 8.28
CA ARG A 213 -4.30 4.32 8.99
C ARG A 213 -5.63 3.59 9.25
N LEU A 214 -6.62 4.26 9.83
CA LEU A 214 -7.95 3.68 10.09
C LEU A 214 -8.57 3.09 8.82
N GLU A 215 -8.56 3.85 7.73
CA GLU A 215 -9.10 3.38 6.46
C GLU A 215 -8.38 2.13 5.93
N HIS A 216 -7.07 2.07 6.10
CA HIS A 216 -6.25 0.91 5.75
C HIS A 216 -6.56 -0.28 6.66
N ASP A 217 -6.61 -0.06 7.98
CA ASP A 217 -6.89 -1.10 8.98
C ASP A 217 -8.28 -1.71 8.79
N LEU A 218 -9.28 -0.92 8.37
CA LEU A 218 -10.61 -1.44 8.01
C LEU A 218 -10.56 -2.37 6.78
N VAL A 219 -9.69 -2.11 5.81
CA VAL A 219 -9.49 -3.05 4.69
C VAL A 219 -8.83 -4.34 5.18
N LEU A 220 -7.80 -4.24 6.01
CA LEU A 220 -7.12 -5.41 6.59
C LEU A 220 -8.03 -6.24 7.50
N ALA A 221 -8.98 -5.60 8.18
CA ALA A 221 -9.92 -6.27 9.08
C ALA A 221 -11.05 -7.02 8.35
N LEU A 222 -11.29 -6.75 7.08
CA LEU A 222 -12.44 -7.28 6.34
C LEU A 222 -12.51 -8.83 6.32
N PRO A 223 -11.42 -9.60 6.12
CA PRO A 223 -11.47 -11.07 6.15
C PRO A 223 -11.91 -11.63 7.52
N PHE A 224 -11.59 -10.92 8.61
CA PHE A 224 -11.99 -11.28 9.97
C PHE A 224 -13.45 -10.89 10.28
N ALA A 225 -14.00 -9.94 9.50
CA ALA A 225 -15.39 -9.50 9.59
C ALA A 225 -16.33 -10.25 8.63
N GLY A 226 -15.90 -11.42 8.12
CA GLY A 226 -16.72 -12.30 7.29
C GLY A 226 -16.85 -11.82 5.84
N PHE A 227 -15.74 -11.49 5.18
CA PHE A 227 -15.70 -11.21 3.74
C PHE A 227 -16.22 -12.40 2.93
N ASP A 228 -17.19 -12.15 2.05
CA ASP A 228 -17.74 -13.15 1.14
C ASP A 228 -17.68 -12.64 -0.33
N PRO A 229 -16.75 -13.18 -1.15
CA PRO A 229 -16.59 -12.74 -2.54
C PRO A 229 -17.78 -13.06 -3.45
N ALA A 230 -18.74 -13.89 -2.98
CA ALA A 230 -19.97 -14.12 -3.72
C ALA A 230 -20.97 -12.96 -3.61
N SER A 231 -20.84 -12.13 -2.56
CA SER A 231 -21.77 -11.04 -2.27
C SER A 231 -21.12 -9.65 -2.29
N GLU A 232 -19.78 -9.57 -2.20
CA GLU A 232 -19.04 -8.30 -2.20
C GLU A 232 -17.71 -8.40 -2.94
N HIS A 233 -17.30 -7.30 -3.59
CA HIS A 233 -16.06 -7.25 -4.37
C HIS A 233 -14.98 -6.47 -3.64
N LEU A 234 -13.78 -7.06 -3.52
CA LEU A 234 -12.68 -6.45 -2.76
C LEU A 234 -12.24 -5.09 -3.34
N LEU A 235 -12.12 -4.95 -4.67
CA LEU A 235 -11.74 -3.67 -5.28
C LEU A 235 -12.78 -2.58 -5.07
N GLU A 236 -14.06 -2.94 -5.11
CA GLU A 236 -15.15 -2.02 -4.81
C GLU A 236 -15.10 -1.56 -3.35
N PHE A 237 -14.90 -2.50 -2.42
CA PHE A 237 -14.74 -2.19 -1.00
C PHE A 237 -13.54 -1.26 -0.75
N ILE A 238 -12.38 -1.56 -1.35
CA ILE A 238 -11.18 -0.70 -1.23
C ILE A 238 -11.47 0.72 -1.75
N GLY A 239 -12.25 0.88 -2.82
CA GLY A 239 -12.63 2.17 -3.39
C GLY A 239 -13.71 2.94 -2.64
N GLN A 240 -14.40 2.33 -1.68
CA GLN A 240 -15.46 2.97 -0.91
C GLN A 240 -14.92 4.07 0.02
N ARG A 241 -15.81 4.98 0.41
CA ARG A 241 -15.51 5.99 1.45
C ARG A 241 -15.28 5.29 2.79
N TRP A 242 -14.37 5.83 3.59
CA TRP A 242 -13.99 5.25 4.88
C TRP A 242 -15.17 4.95 5.82
N GLY A 243 -16.21 5.79 5.83
CA GLY A 243 -17.41 5.59 6.65
C GLY A 243 -18.20 4.33 6.27
N LEU A 244 -18.27 3.98 4.97
CA LEU A 244 -18.91 2.74 4.51
C LEU A 244 -18.07 1.51 4.87
N LYS A 245 -16.73 1.61 4.77
CA LYS A 245 -15.81 0.58 5.24
C LYS A 245 -15.97 0.35 6.75
N TYR A 246 -16.08 1.44 7.51
CA TYR A 246 -16.34 1.40 8.95
C TYR A 246 -17.63 0.67 9.28
N GLU A 247 -18.76 1.07 8.66
CA GLU A 247 -20.07 0.42 8.88
C GLU A 247 -20.05 -1.06 8.53
N ARG A 248 -19.33 -1.45 7.45
CA ARG A 248 -19.22 -2.85 7.02
C ARG A 248 -18.43 -3.72 8.01
N VAL A 249 -17.36 -3.19 8.59
CA VAL A 249 -16.45 -3.95 9.47
C VAL A 249 -16.91 -3.91 10.93
N LEU A 250 -17.31 -2.74 11.41
CA LEU A 250 -17.59 -2.48 12.83
C LEU A 250 -19.09 -2.36 13.15
N GLY A 251 -19.90 -2.21 12.11
CA GLY A 251 -21.33 -1.97 12.27
C GLY A 251 -21.70 -0.50 12.47
N LYS A 252 -23.00 -0.24 12.67
CA LYS A 252 -23.57 1.11 12.81
C LYS A 252 -24.57 1.25 13.96
N THR A 253 -24.41 0.45 14.98
CA THR A 253 -25.29 0.45 16.18
C THR A 253 -24.45 0.47 17.44
N GLY A 254 -25.03 0.91 18.54
CA GLY A 254 -24.36 0.94 19.85
C GLY A 254 -23.07 1.76 19.81
N GLN A 255 -22.04 1.25 20.47
CA GLN A 255 -20.75 1.93 20.63
C GLN A 255 -20.03 2.21 19.28
N ALA A 256 -20.20 1.31 18.28
CA ALA A 256 -19.67 1.54 16.93
C ALA A 256 -20.26 2.83 16.32
N LYS A 257 -21.55 3.05 16.48
CA LYS A 257 -22.17 4.28 16.00
C LYS A 257 -21.66 5.51 16.75
N ASP A 258 -21.50 5.41 18.07
CA ASP A 258 -21.02 6.53 18.89
C ASP A 258 -19.63 6.99 18.47
N TYR A 259 -18.71 6.04 18.19
CA TYR A 259 -17.38 6.35 17.67
C TYR A 259 -17.41 6.89 16.24
N LEU A 260 -18.27 6.34 15.37
CA LEU A 260 -18.43 6.86 14.02
C LEU A 260 -18.85 8.31 14.02
N ASP A 261 -19.87 8.66 14.83
CA ASP A 261 -20.39 10.03 14.96
C ASP A 261 -19.31 10.99 15.50
N LYS A 262 -18.54 10.57 16.52
CA LYS A 262 -17.42 11.36 17.08
C LYS A 262 -16.30 11.58 16.05
N LEU A 263 -15.91 10.53 15.32
CA LEU A 263 -14.88 10.63 14.28
C LEU A 263 -15.32 11.55 13.13
N ILE A 264 -16.58 11.47 12.69
CA ILE A 264 -17.12 12.37 11.68
C ILE A 264 -17.08 13.83 12.18
N ASP A 265 -17.47 14.08 13.43
CA ASP A 265 -17.43 15.43 14.01
C ASP A 265 -16.00 16.00 14.02
N VAL A 266 -15.01 15.23 14.45
CA VAL A 266 -13.59 15.63 14.43
C VAL A 266 -13.11 15.90 13.01
N ILE A 267 -13.47 15.06 12.03
CA ILE A 267 -13.10 15.26 10.63
C ILE A 267 -13.73 16.54 10.07
N GLU A 268 -15.02 16.75 10.33
CA GLU A 268 -15.72 17.93 9.83
C GLU A 268 -15.14 19.22 10.43
N ARG A 269 -14.87 19.23 11.73
CA ARG A 269 -14.37 20.42 12.45
C ARG A 269 -12.87 20.69 12.21
N GLY A 270 -12.06 19.65 12.10
CA GLY A 270 -10.62 19.77 11.99
C GLY A 270 -10.09 19.63 10.55
N ARG A 271 -10.08 18.41 10.03
CA ARG A 271 -9.41 18.11 8.75
C ARG A 271 -10.04 18.85 7.56
N ASN A 272 -11.37 18.80 7.42
CA ASN A 272 -12.04 19.31 6.21
C ASN A 272 -11.92 20.83 6.06
N THR A 273 -11.87 21.56 7.17
CA THR A 273 -11.67 23.01 7.17
C THR A 273 -10.34 23.38 6.48
N TYR A 274 -9.26 22.62 6.69
CA TYR A 274 -7.95 22.90 6.12
C TYR A 274 -7.74 22.30 4.72
N THR A 275 -8.34 21.14 4.44
CA THR A 275 -8.12 20.42 3.18
C THR A 275 -8.99 20.88 2.02
N HIS A 276 -10.14 21.48 2.30
CA HIS A 276 -11.13 21.92 1.30
C HIS A 276 -11.35 23.44 1.26
N GLY A 277 -10.35 24.22 1.68
CA GLY A 277 -10.41 25.69 1.59
C GLY A 277 -11.41 26.35 2.55
N GLY A 278 -11.81 25.66 3.60
CA GLY A 278 -12.65 26.24 4.67
C GLY A 278 -14.15 26.39 4.35
N PHE A 279 -14.60 26.05 3.13
CA PHE A 279 -15.98 26.32 2.73
C PHE A 279 -16.97 25.21 3.10
N GLU A 280 -16.52 23.99 3.33
CA GLU A 280 -17.45 22.87 3.30
C GLU A 280 -17.93 22.35 4.66
N LYS A 281 -17.36 22.55 5.80
CA LYS A 281 -17.85 21.83 7.01
C LYS A 281 -17.20 22.22 8.34
N GLY A 282 -16.46 23.32 8.40
CA GLY A 282 -15.74 23.68 9.62
C GLY A 282 -16.54 24.56 10.58
N ASN A 283 -16.13 24.55 11.84
CA ASN A 283 -16.58 25.53 12.84
C ASN A 283 -15.99 26.91 12.60
N GLU A 284 -14.99 27.05 11.74
CA GLU A 284 -14.47 28.36 11.35
C GLU A 284 -15.45 29.04 10.41
N THR A 285 -15.86 30.24 10.79
CA THR A 285 -16.83 31.01 10.05
C THR A 285 -16.19 31.58 8.78
N THR A 286 -16.46 30.94 7.66
CA THR A 286 -16.05 31.42 6.34
C THR A 286 -17.19 32.10 5.60
N VAL A 287 -18.42 31.98 6.12
CA VAL A 287 -19.63 32.56 5.52
C VAL A 287 -20.33 33.46 6.54
N TYR A 288 -20.72 34.65 6.09
CA TYR A 288 -21.53 35.60 6.88
C TYR A 288 -22.88 35.80 6.21
N ALA A 289 -23.94 35.56 6.96
CA ALA A 289 -25.28 35.90 6.51
C ALA A 289 -25.55 37.39 6.79
N HIS A 290 -25.92 38.14 5.77
CA HIS A 290 -26.35 39.54 5.94
C HIS A 290 -27.81 39.61 6.35
N VAL A 291 -28.06 39.82 7.64
CA VAL A 291 -29.42 39.91 8.20
C VAL A 291 -29.85 41.38 8.24
N PRO A 292 -30.99 41.73 7.61
CA PRO A 292 -31.51 43.12 7.64
C PRO A 292 -31.63 43.66 9.07
N ASN A 293 -31.14 44.88 9.29
CA ASN A 293 -31.09 45.59 10.58
C ASN A 293 -30.23 44.93 11.69
N VAL A 294 -29.56 43.83 11.43
CA VAL A 294 -28.66 43.16 12.38
C VAL A 294 -27.21 43.24 11.94
N GLY A 295 -26.96 43.10 10.63
CA GLY A 295 -25.62 43.09 10.05
C GLY A 295 -25.16 41.70 9.60
N ALA A 296 -23.86 41.56 9.45
CA ALA A 296 -23.23 40.30 9.05
C ALA A 296 -23.07 39.35 10.25
N LEU A 297 -23.79 38.25 10.22
CA LEU A 297 -23.71 37.20 11.25
C LEU A 297 -22.91 36.00 10.74
N PRO A 298 -21.97 35.48 11.52
CA PRO A 298 -21.21 34.30 11.16
C PRO A 298 -22.09 33.04 11.19
N ILE A 299 -22.03 32.23 10.14
CA ILE A 299 -22.72 30.94 10.06
C ILE A 299 -21.72 29.79 9.88
N GLY A 300 -21.94 28.72 10.65
CA GLY A 300 -21.29 27.43 10.47
C GLY A 300 -22.16 26.54 9.56
N LEU A 301 -21.48 25.68 8.79
CA LEU A 301 -22.12 24.67 7.95
C LEU A 301 -21.76 23.28 8.51
N SER A 302 -22.74 22.37 8.64
CA SER A 302 -22.49 21.00 9.09
C SER A 302 -23.35 20.01 8.32
N SER A 303 -22.72 18.97 7.81
CA SER A 303 -23.43 17.88 7.14
C SER A 303 -24.25 17.02 8.12
N MET A 304 -23.77 16.85 9.36
CA MET A 304 -24.49 16.11 10.41
C MET A 304 -25.78 16.81 10.83
N ARG A 305 -25.75 18.14 10.89
CA ARG A 305 -26.93 18.94 11.26
C ARG A 305 -27.86 19.23 10.08
N GLY A 306 -27.38 18.97 8.85
CA GLY A 306 -28.14 19.18 7.62
C GLY A 306 -28.58 20.63 7.38
N ARG A 307 -28.00 21.61 8.09
CA ARG A 307 -28.36 23.03 8.01
C ARG A 307 -27.28 23.97 8.50
N SER A 308 -27.35 25.21 8.07
CA SER A 308 -26.56 26.31 8.60
C SER A 308 -26.99 26.66 10.04
N PHE A 309 -26.07 27.10 10.87
CA PHE A 309 -26.32 27.55 12.23
C PHE A 309 -25.43 28.76 12.55
N LEU A 310 -25.84 29.57 13.54
CA LEU A 310 -24.99 30.66 14.01
C LEU A 310 -23.78 30.10 14.74
N SER A 311 -22.58 30.58 14.39
CA SER A 311 -21.32 30.14 14.96
C SER A 311 -20.46 31.33 15.34
N LEU A 312 -19.75 31.24 16.46
CA LEU A 312 -18.73 32.22 16.81
C LEU A 312 -17.46 31.93 16.02
N PRO A 313 -16.75 32.96 15.50
CA PRO A 313 -15.44 32.81 14.89
C PRO A 313 -14.47 32.20 15.93
N ASN A 314 -13.69 31.20 15.51
CA ASN A 314 -12.67 30.53 16.33
C ASN A 314 -13.17 29.87 17.64
N ALA A 315 -14.47 29.57 17.75
CA ALA A 315 -14.98 28.76 18.85
C ALA A 315 -14.64 27.28 18.61
N THR A 316 -13.40 26.89 18.80
CA THR A 316 -12.99 25.49 18.89
C THR A 316 -13.24 24.99 20.30
N ASP A 317 -14.39 24.35 20.53
CA ASP A 317 -14.72 23.69 21.81
C ASP A 317 -13.88 22.40 22.02
N VAL A 318 -13.18 21.95 20.99
CA VAL A 318 -12.39 20.72 20.99
C VAL A 318 -10.92 21.08 21.10
N THR A 319 -10.28 20.71 22.20
CA THR A 319 -8.84 20.91 22.38
C THR A 319 -8.06 19.85 21.58
N ILE A 320 -6.79 20.15 21.27
CA ILE A 320 -5.87 19.19 20.65
C ILE A 320 -5.80 17.87 21.45
N ARG A 321 -5.85 17.97 22.77
CA ARG A 321 -5.83 16.81 23.68
C ARG A 321 -7.06 15.96 23.57
N ASP A 322 -8.25 16.57 23.40
CA ASP A 322 -9.51 15.84 23.26
C ASP A 322 -9.54 15.03 21.95
N VAL A 323 -8.98 15.58 20.87
CA VAL A 323 -8.86 14.85 19.59
C VAL A 323 -7.99 13.61 19.75
N PHE A 324 -6.82 13.74 20.34
CA PHE A 324 -5.93 12.60 20.51
C PHE A 324 -6.44 11.58 21.53
N ALA A 325 -7.10 12.04 22.60
CA ALA A 325 -7.78 11.15 23.55
C ALA A 325 -8.88 10.32 22.87
N LEU A 326 -9.68 10.94 22.00
CA LEU A 326 -10.67 10.20 21.21
C LEU A 326 -10.03 9.13 20.30
N PHE A 327 -8.87 9.43 19.69
CA PHE A 327 -8.18 8.46 18.84
C PHE A 327 -7.61 7.28 19.64
N ASP A 328 -7.06 7.57 20.84
CA ASP A 328 -6.57 6.54 21.76
C ASP A 328 -7.73 5.64 22.24
N GLU A 329 -8.84 6.24 22.69
CA GLU A 329 -10.06 5.51 23.10
C GLU A 329 -10.63 4.65 21.97
N PHE A 330 -10.59 5.18 20.74
CA PHE A 330 -11.04 4.44 19.58
C PHE A 330 -10.14 3.23 19.29
N ASP A 331 -8.82 3.39 19.34
CA ASP A 331 -7.87 2.29 19.08
C ASP A 331 -8.02 1.18 20.13
N GLU A 332 -8.20 1.53 21.40
CA GLU A 332 -8.50 0.56 22.47
C GLU A 332 -9.82 -0.17 22.22
N TRP A 333 -10.86 0.57 21.82
CA TRP A 333 -12.14 -0.03 21.49
C TRP A 333 -12.04 -0.92 20.24
N PHE A 334 -11.35 -0.49 19.18
CA PHE A 334 -11.15 -1.27 17.94
C PHE A 334 -10.52 -2.63 18.27
N ALA A 335 -9.51 -2.64 19.15
CA ALA A 335 -8.86 -3.87 19.59
C ALA A 335 -9.83 -4.83 20.32
N THR A 336 -10.85 -4.31 20.99
CA THR A 336 -11.88 -5.14 21.65
C THR A 336 -13.03 -5.54 20.72
N ALA A 337 -13.36 -4.69 19.75
CA ALA A 337 -14.44 -4.93 18.79
C ALA A 337 -14.09 -5.99 17.74
N VAL A 338 -12.82 -6.01 17.29
CA VAL A 338 -12.30 -6.95 16.28
C VAL A 338 -10.94 -7.51 16.72
N PRO A 339 -10.85 -8.28 17.81
CA PRO A 339 -9.59 -8.62 18.47
C PRO A 339 -8.61 -9.39 17.56
N GLN A 340 -9.10 -10.35 16.78
CA GLN A 340 -8.25 -11.09 15.85
C GLN A 340 -7.65 -10.19 14.76
N ALA A 341 -8.50 -9.34 14.16
CA ALA A 341 -8.03 -8.37 13.15
C ALA A 341 -6.99 -7.44 13.74
N SER A 342 -7.24 -6.88 14.94
CA SER A 342 -6.31 -6.00 15.62
C SER A 342 -4.96 -6.67 15.89
N THR A 343 -4.96 -7.90 16.43
CA THR A 343 -3.74 -8.65 16.71
C THR A 343 -2.94 -8.93 15.42
N TRP A 344 -3.63 -9.34 14.34
CA TRP A 344 -2.99 -9.58 13.05
C TRP A 344 -2.40 -8.31 12.44
N ILE A 345 -3.17 -7.22 12.44
CA ILE A 345 -2.73 -5.92 11.91
C ILE A 345 -1.48 -5.41 12.64
N GLN A 346 -1.46 -5.52 13.97
CA GLN A 346 -0.33 -5.10 14.80
C GLN A 346 0.92 -5.97 14.60
N SER A 347 0.78 -7.23 14.20
CA SER A 347 1.92 -8.10 13.89
C SER A 347 2.72 -7.64 12.67
N GLY A 348 2.13 -6.82 11.78
CA GLY A 348 2.74 -6.37 10.54
C GLY A 348 2.64 -7.35 9.37
N LEU A 349 2.08 -8.56 9.61
CA LEU A 349 1.87 -9.55 8.55
C LEU A 349 0.86 -9.08 7.51
N ASP A 350 1.12 -9.39 6.26
CA ASP A 350 0.20 -9.14 5.15
C ASP A 350 -1.11 -9.93 5.32
N VAL A 351 -2.22 -9.40 4.83
CA VAL A 351 -3.53 -10.01 4.98
C VAL A 351 -3.98 -10.67 3.68
N ARG A 352 -4.18 -11.97 3.73
CA ARG A 352 -4.72 -12.76 2.63
C ARG A 352 -6.24 -12.75 2.64
N PHE A 353 -6.83 -12.75 1.45
CA PHE A 353 -8.29 -12.75 1.27
C PHE A 353 -8.82 -14.09 0.73
N ASP A 354 -7.94 -15.04 0.43
CA ASP A 354 -8.33 -16.33 -0.12
C ASP A 354 -9.15 -17.19 0.87
N ALA A 355 -9.88 -18.15 0.30
CA ALA A 355 -10.79 -19.01 1.06
C ALA A 355 -10.10 -19.80 2.18
N ALA A 356 -8.83 -20.21 1.98
CA ALA A 356 -8.09 -20.97 2.99
C ALA A 356 -7.77 -20.11 4.20
N PHE A 357 -7.30 -18.88 3.98
CA PHE A 357 -7.03 -17.94 5.07
C PHE A 357 -8.31 -17.57 5.83
N ARG A 358 -9.39 -17.22 5.11
CA ARG A 358 -10.68 -16.87 5.74
C ARG A 358 -11.24 -18.03 6.58
N SER A 359 -11.18 -19.25 6.08
CA SER A 359 -11.59 -20.44 6.84
C SER A 359 -10.75 -20.66 8.09
N LEU A 360 -9.43 -20.45 7.98
CA LEU A 360 -8.50 -20.61 9.09
C LEU A 360 -8.77 -19.58 10.19
N VAL A 361 -8.83 -18.29 9.87
CA VAL A 361 -9.08 -17.23 10.87
C VAL A 361 -10.44 -17.40 11.52
N HIS A 362 -11.44 -17.85 10.77
CA HIS A 362 -12.75 -18.18 11.33
C HIS A 362 -12.70 -19.38 12.28
N SER A 363 -11.94 -20.42 11.94
CA SER A 363 -11.80 -21.61 12.82
C SER A 363 -11.07 -21.31 14.12
N LEU A 364 -10.22 -20.30 14.13
CA LEU A 364 -9.46 -19.86 15.33
C LEU A 364 -10.14 -18.70 16.08
N ALA A 365 -11.39 -18.35 15.73
CA ALA A 365 -12.07 -17.20 16.32
C ALA A 365 -12.22 -17.28 17.84
N ASP A 366 -12.49 -18.48 18.37
CA ASP A 366 -12.69 -18.74 19.80
C ASP A 366 -11.41 -19.29 20.48
N GLU A 367 -10.27 -19.31 19.78
CA GLU A 367 -9.01 -19.91 20.24
C GLU A 367 -7.84 -18.92 20.21
N PRO A 368 -7.82 -17.88 21.06
CA PRO A 368 -6.84 -16.79 20.97
C PRO A 368 -5.37 -17.25 21.10
N ASP A 369 -5.10 -18.27 21.92
CA ASP A 369 -3.74 -18.80 22.07
C ASP A 369 -3.26 -19.50 20.78
N ASN A 370 -4.12 -20.28 20.14
CA ASN A 370 -3.81 -20.94 18.87
C ASN A 370 -3.67 -19.92 17.74
N PHE A 371 -4.47 -18.86 17.79
CA PHE A 371 -4.34 -17.76 16.83
C PHE A 371 -3.01 -17.03 16.98
N GLN A 372 -2.57 -16.76 18.20
CA GLN A 372 -1.26 -16.15 18.46
C GLN A 372 -0.11 -17.05 18.00
N HIS A 373 -0.18 -18.35 18.29
CA HIS A 373 0.82 -19.31 17.80
C HIS A 373 0.90 -19.34 16.26
N TYR A 374 -0.26 -19.20 15.59
CA TYR A 374 -0.27 -19.13 14.12
C TYR A 374 0.40 -17.85 13.59
N ILE A 375 0.18 -16.72 14.25
CA ILE A 375 0.87 -15.46 13.94
C ILE A 375 2.38 -15.63 14.09
N ASP A 376 2.84 -16.13 15.24
CA ASP A 376 4.25 -16.33 15.55
C ASP A 376 4.94 -17.27 14.54
N TYR A 377 4.24 -18.35 14.16
CA TYR A 377 4.72 -19.28 13.13
C TYR A 377 4.81 -18.63 11.75
N THR A 378 3.82 -17.82 11.37
CA THR A 378 3.82 -17.10 10.08
C THR A 378 4.95 -16.07 10.03
N MET A 379 5.15 -15.29 11.10
CA MET A 379 6.27 -14.35 11.23
C MET A 379 7.62 -15.07 11.10
N TYR A 380 7.77 -16.22 11.77
CA TYR A 380 8.98 -17.02 11.64
C TYR A 380 9.22 -17.49 10.20
N GLN A 381 8.16 -17.91 9.49
CA GLN A 381 8.29 -18.33 8.08
C GLN A 381 8.69 -17.17 7.16
N GLU A 382 8.11 -15.97 7.36
CA GLU A 382 8.48 -14.78 6.60
C GLU A 382 9.92 -14.37 6.87
N ASP A 383 10.36 -14.37 8.13
CA ASP A 383 11.76 -14.11 8.50
C ASP A 383 12.71 -15.09 7.84
N GLN A 384 12.37 -16.37 7.82
CA GLN A 384 13.18 -17.38 7.10
C GLN A 384 13.21 -17.10 5.60
N ALA A 385 12.10 -16.72 4.98
CA ALA A 385 12.02 -16.42 3.55
C ALA A 385 12.85 -15.16 3.20
N VAL A 386 12.80 -14.13 4.03
CA VAL A 386 13.58 -12.88 3.84
C VAL A 386 15.07 -13.12 4.06
N ASN A 387 15.43 -13.96 5.04
CA ASN A 387 16.82 -14.27 5.38
C ASN A 387 17.42 -15.39 4.52
N MET A 388 16.58 -16.13 3.77
CA MET A 388 17.11 -17.03 2.73
C MET A 388 17.80 -16.16 1.68
N ASP A 389 19.13 -16.29 1.61
CA ASP A 389 19.95 -15.70 0.55
C ASP A 389 19.63 -16.41 -0.78
N PHE A 390 18.60 -15.94 -1.47
CA PHE A 390 18.27 -16.36 -2.83
C PHE A 390 19.29 -15.80 -3.82
#